data_56e25e1696b98b3f9ef10399f0965bf6
#
_entry.id   56e25e1696b98b3f9ef10399f0965bf6
#
_cell.length_a   1.000
_cell.length_b   1.000
_cell.length_c   1.000
_cell.angle_alpha   90.00
_cell.angle_beta   90.00
_cell.angle_gamma   90.00
#
_symmetry.space_group_name_H-M   'P 1'
#
loop_
_entity.id
_entity.type
_entity.pdbx_description
1 polymer ?
#
loop_
_entity_poly.entity_id
_entity_poly.type
_entity_poly.pdbx_seq_one_letter_code
_entity_poly.pdbx_strand_id
1 'polypeptide(L)'
;MNAEKTVHDLLRLMLTKNASDLFITAGFPPAIKIDGKITPVSNQSLTPAHTSELARAIMNEKQWKDFEATNESNFAISPPEIGRFRVNVFVQQGRIGVVMRTINTRIPKMEDLNLPPILRDVAMIKRGLVIFVGGTGSGKST
;
A
#
# COMPACT_ATOMS: atom_id res chain seq x y z
N MET A 1 -14.48 8.49 17.29
CA MET A 1 -14.23 7.36 16.34
C MET A 1 -13.01 6.60 16.85
N ASN A 2 -13.02 5.26 16.90
CA ASN A 2 -11.78 4.53 17.20
C ASN A 2 -10.95 4.45 15.91
N ALA A 3 -9.98 5.34 15.77
CA ALA A 3 -9.18 5.49 14.55
C ALA A 3 -8.42 4.21 14.17
N GLU A 4 -7.83 3.52 15.14
CA GLU A 4 -7.13 2.25 14.91
C GLU A 4 -8.06 1.16 14.37
N LYS A 5 -9.23 0.98 14.98
CA LYS A 5 -10.24 0.05 14.49
C LYS A 5 -10.68 0.39 13.08
N THR A 6 -10.92 1.67 12.80
CA THR A 6 -11.32 2.13 11.47
C THR A 6 -10.27 1.80 10.42
N VAL A 7 -8.97 2.03 10.72
CA VAL A 7 -7.89 1.64 9.80
C VAL A 7 -7.87 0.14 9.58
N HIS A 8 -7.96 -0.67 10.64
CA HIS A 8 -7.97 -2.13 10.51
C HIS A 8 -9.14 -2.64 9.66
N ASP A 9 -10.33 -2.06 9.81
CA ASP A 9 -11.51 -2.41 9.01
C ASP A 9 -11.32 -2.05 7.53
N LEU A 10 -10.73 -0.89 7.24
CA LEU A 10 -10.38 -0.47 5.88
C LEU A 10 -9.32 -1.40 5.25
N LEU A 11 -8.32 -1.82 6.02
CA LEU A 11 -7.29 -2.75 5.53
C LEU A 11 -7.85 -4.15 5.27
N ARG A 12 -8.73 -4.66 6.12
CA ARG A 12 -9.45 -5.93 5.86
C ARG A 12 -10.30 -5.84 4.60
N LEU A 13 -11.03 -4.73 4.43
CA LEU A 13 -11.84 -4.50 3.23
C LEU A 13 -10.96 -4.46 1.97
N MET A 14 -9.82 -3.78 2.03
CA MET A 14 -8.84 -3.73 0.96
C MET A 14 -8.38 -5.13 0.52
N LEU A 15 -8.05 -6.01 1.47
CA LEU A 15 -7.66 -7.40 1.18
C LEU A 15 -8.82 -8.23 0.63
N THR A 16 -10.01 -8.11 1.22
CA THR A 16 -11.21 -8.85 0.77
C THR A 16 -11.60 -8.48 -0.66
N LYS A 17 -11.36 -7.23 -1.06
CA LYS A 17 -11.65 -6.74 -2.41
C LYS A 17 -10.49 -6.88 -3.39
N ASN A 18 -9.37 -7.48 -2.98
CA ASN A 18 -8.14 -7.56 -3.79
C ASN A 18 -7.66 -6.17 -4.27
N ALA A 19 -7.84 -5.15 -3.46
CA ALA A 19 -7.40 -3.80 -3.80
C ALA A 19 -5.88 -3.66 -3.66
N SER A 20 -5.26 -2.92 -4.56
CA SER A 20 -3.84 -2.64 -4.54
C SER A 20 -3.47 -1.50 -3.58
N ASP A 21 -4.30 -0.48 -3.52
CA ASP A 21 -4.04 0.74 -2.75
C ASP A 21 -5.31 1.20 -2.00
N LEU A 22 -5.10 1.82 -0.83
CA LEU A 22 -6.10 2.53 -0.03
C LEU A 22 -5.70 4.00 0.06
N PHE A 23 -6.65 4.88 -0.18
CA PHE A 23 -6.49 6.34 -0.13
C PHE A 23 -7.34 6.93 0.99
N ILE A 24 -6.71 7.70 1.86
CA ILE A 24 -7.34 8.46 2.94
C ILE A 24 -6.98 9.92 2.71
N THR A 25 -7.95 10.71 2.22
CA THR A 25 -7.73 12.10 1.82
C THR A 25 -8.86 12.97 2.38
N ALA A 26 -8.49 14.13 2.95
CA ALA A 26 -9.48 15.08 3.46
C ALA A 26 -10.35 15.66 2.34
N GLY A 27 -11.64 15.76 2.60
CA GLY A 27 -12.64 16.22 1.63
C GLY A 27 -13.22 15.14 0.73
N PHE A 28 -12.71 13.91 0.83
CA PHE A 28 -13.17 12.75 0.07
C PHE A 28 -13.49 11.57 0.99
N PRO A 29 -14.37 10.64 0.60
CA PRO A 29 -14.52 9.38 1.31
C PRO A 29 -13.26 8.53 1.16
N PRO A 30 -12.98 7.62 2.12
CA PRO A 30 -11.93 6.61 1.93
C PRO A 30 -12.19 5.85 0.64
N ALA A 31 -11.14 5.58 -0.13
CA ALA A 31 -11.26 4.92 -1.42
C ALA A 31 -10.18 3.84 -1.58
N ILE A 32 -10.52 2.78 -2.29
CA ILE A 32 -9.59 1.69 -2.63
C ILE A 32 -9.42 1.60 -4.14
N LYS A 33 -8.25 1.13 -4.57
CA LYS A 33 -7.96 0.92 -5.99
C LYS A 33 -8.07 -0.57 -6.32
N ILE A 34 -8.98 -0.91 -7.21
CA ILE A 34 -9.22 -2.28 -7.70
C ILE A 34 -9.05 -2.26 -9.22
N ASP A 35 -8.18 -3.11 -9.75
CA ASP A 35 -7.91 -3.22 -11.19
C ASP A 35 -7.68 -1.86 -11.88
N GLY A 36 -6.92 -0.99 -11.20
CA GLY A 36 -6.60 0.35 -11.69
C GLY A 36 -7.69 1.41 -11.49
N LYS A 37 -8.89 1.05 -11.01
CA LYS A 37 -10.01 1.97 -10.76
C LYS A 37 -10.14 2.33 -9.29
N ILE A 38 -10.29 3.62 -8.99
CA ILE A 38 -10.51 4.11 -7.63
C ILE A 38 -12.02 4.03 -7.33
N THR A 39 -12.34 3.35 -6.24
CA THR A 39 -13.72 3.13 -5.79
C THR A 39 -13.86 3.59 -4.34
N PRO A 40 -14.77 4.53 -4.03
CA PRO A 40 -15.03 4.91 -2.65
C PRO A 40 -15.65 3.75 -1.87
N VAL A 41 -15.29 3.63 -0.60
CA VAL A 41 -15.79 2.56 0.30
C VAL A 41 -16.86 3.05 1.27
N SER A 42 -17.13 4.34 1.26
CA SER A 42 -18.23 4.97 2.02
C SER A 42 -18.77 6.20 1.27
N ASN A 43 -19.90 6.71 1.71
CA ASN A 43 -20.46 7.96 1.18
C ASN A 43 -20.06 9.18 2.02
N GLN A 44 -19.36 8.97 3.14
CA GLN A 44 -18.98 10.04 4.05
C GLN A 44 -17.57 10.52 3.76
N SER A 45 -17.43 11.80 3.45
CA SER A 45 -16.14 12.45 3.26
C SER A 45 -15.38 12.60 4.60
N LEU A 46 -14.08 12.40 4.56
CA LEU A 46 -13.22 12.60 5.71
C LEU A 46 -12.93 14.09 5.92
N THR A 47 -12.98 14.53 7.17
CA THR A 47 -12.50 15.85 7.56
C THR A 47 -10.98 15.85 7.74
N PRO A 48 -10.31 17.02 7.75
CA PRO A 48 -8.88 17.10 8.09
C PRO A 48 -8.55 16.52 9.47
N ALA A 49 -9.45 16.65 10.45
CA ALA A 49 -9.30 16.03 11.76
C ALA A 49 -9.32 14.50 11.66
N HIS A 50 -10.24 13.92 10.89
CA HIS A 50 -10.31 12.48 10.68
C HIS A 50 -9.04 11.93 10.04
N THR A 51 -8.50 12.58 9.00
CA THR A 51 -7.25 12.12 8.35
C THR A 51 -6.05 12.20 9.27
N SER A 52 -5.98 13.24 10.12
CA SER A 52 -4.94 13.39 11.15
C SER A 52 -5.02 12.28 12.21
N GLU A 53 -6.21 12.00 12.74
CA GLU A 53 -6.42 10.92 13.72
C GLU A 53 -6.07 9.54 13.14
N LEU A 54 -6.46 9.25 11.91
CA LEU A 54 -6.15 7.99 11.23
C LEU A 54 -4.65 7.85 10.98
N ALA A 55 -3.96 8.91 10.54
CA ALA A 55 -2.52 8.92 10.36
C ALA A 55 -1.79 8.70 11.70
N ARG A 56 -2.22 9.40 12.76
CA ARG A 56 -1.64 9.26 14.09
C ARG A 56 -1.79 7.84 14.66
N ALA A 57 -2.91 7.18 14.40
CA ALA A 57 -3.18 5.83 14.90
C ALA A 57 -2.26 4.74 14.32
N ILE A 58 -1.63 4.99 13.17
CA ILE A 58 -0.74 4.03 12.50
C ILE A 58 0.75 4.37 12.64
N MET A 59 1.07 5.47 13.32
CA MET A 59 2.44 5.95 13.52
C MET A 59 2.83 5.83 15.01
N ASN A 60 4.08 5.45 15.26
CA ASN A 60 4.65 5.57 16.59
C ASN A 60 5.10 7.02 16.87
N GLU A 61 5.46 7.33 18.13
CA GLU A 61 5.85 8.68 18.56
C GLU A 61 7.03 9.25 17.76
N LYS A 62 8.01 8.41 17.42
CA LYS A 62 9.17 8.84 16.63
C LYS A 62 8.76 9.19 15.21
N GLN A 63 8.00 8.31 14.56
CA GLN A 63 7.50 8.53 13.20
C GLN A 63 6.65 9.80 13.10
N TRP A 64 5.81 10.04 14.12
CA TRP A 64 4.98 11.24 14.17
C TRP A 64 5.81 12.51 14.28
N LYS A 65 6.82 12.56 15.17
CA LYS A 65 7.73 13.71 15.30
C LYS A 65 8.51 13.97 14.02
N ASP A 66 9.02 12.92 13.38
CA ASP A 66 9.74 13.03 12.11
C ASP A 66 8.80 13.56 11.00
N PHE A 67 7.56 13.10 10.98
CA PHE A 67 6.53 13.58 10.04
C PHE A 67 6.17 15.05 10.25
N GLU A 68 6.00 15.50 11.49
CA GLU A 68 5.74 16.92 11.79
C GLU A 68 6.88 17.83 11.32
N ALA A 69 8.12 17.35 11.31
CA ALA A 69 9.28 18.11 10.85
C ALA A 69 9.43 18.13 9.32
N THR A 70 9.04 17.05 8.64
CA THR A 70 9.33 16.83 7.21
C THR A 70 8.10 16.88 6.30
N ASN A 71 6.88 16.86 6.88
CA ASN A 71 5.60 16.76 6.17
C ASN A 71 5.45 15.52 5.27
N GLU A 72 6.32 14.52 5.45
CA GLU A 72 6.27 13.25 4.73
C GLU A 72 6.85 12.12 5.60
N SER A 73 6.26 10.94 5.53
CA SER A 73 6.79 9.74 6.18
C SER A 73 6.44 8.49 5.38
N ASN A 74 7.43 7.63 5.18
CA ASN A 74 7.29 6.34 4.52
C ASN A 74 7.70 5.22 5.49
N PHE A 75 6.81 4.28 5.73
CA PHE A 75 7.06 3.15 6.63
C PHE A 75 6.21 1.93 6.24
N ALA A 76 6.39 0.83 6.93
CA ALA A 76 5.55 -0.35 6.78
C ALA A 76 4.84 -0.66 8.09
N ILE A 77 3.60 -1.15 7.98
CA ILE A 77 2.83 -1.68 9.10
C ILE A 77 2.48 -3.14 8.85
N SER A 78 2.37 -3.90 9.91
CA SER A 78 1.98 -5.32 9.85
C SER A 78 0.98 -5.62 10.97
N PRO A 79 -0.28 -5.12 10.85
CA PRO A 79 -1.30 -5.40 11.85
C PRO A 79 -1.52 -6.92 11.97
N PRO A 80 -1.63 -7.47 13.20
CA PRO A 80 -1.84 -8.89 13.41
C PRO A 80 -3.02 -9.43 12.61
N GLU A 81 -2.87 -10.61 12.00
CA GLU A 81 -3.92 -11.33 11.26
C GLU A 81 -4.52 -10.59 10.04
N ILE A 82 -3.98 -9.42 9.68
CA ILE A 82 -4.46 -8.67 8.52
C ILE A 82 -3.48 -8.78 7.36
N GLY A 83 -2.23 -8.37 7.54
CA GLY A 83 -1.24 -8.41 6.48
C GLY A 83 -0.16 -7.35 6.63
N ARG A 84 0.61 -7.14 5.57
CA ARG A 84 1.68 -6.15 5.52
C ARG A 84 1.39 -5.08 4.49
N PHE A 85 1.60 -3.82 4.88
CA PHE A 85 1.29 -2.68 4.04
C PHE A 85 2.44 -1.67 4.07
N ARG A 86 2.75 -1.10 2.91
CA ARG A 86 3.57 0.08 2.80
C ARG A 86 2.68 1.31 2.96
N VAL A 87 3.09 2.22 3.81
CA VAL A 87 2.35 3.45 4.12
C VAL A 87 3.19 4.65 3.70
N ASN A 88 2.55 5.58 3.01
CA ASN A 88 3.05 6.93 2.79
C ASN A 88 2.05 7.91 3.42
N VAL A 89 2.53 8.73 4.35
CA VAL A 89 1.79 9.83 4.96
C VAL A 89 2.43 11.13 4.49
N PHE A 90 1.64 12.08 4.03
CA PHE A 90 2.12 13.34 3.48
C PHE A 90 1.17 14.50 3.78
N VAL A 91 1.69 15.71 3.69
CA VAL A 91 0.89 16.93 3.78
C VAL A 91 0.74 17.54 2.39
N GLN A 92 -0.50 17.74 1.96
CA GLN A 92 -0.85 18.43 0.72
C GLN A 92 -1.87 19.51 1.01
N GLN A 93 -1.57 20.75 0.61
CA GLN A 93 -2.43 21.91 0.87
C GLN A 93 -2.81 22.07 2.36
N GLY A 94 -1.84 21.82 3.25
CA GLY A 94 -2.04 21.88 4.70
C GLY A 94 -2.91 20.77 5.30
N ARG A 95 -3.19 19.70 4.55
CA ARG A 95 -4.02 18.57 4.98
C ARG A 95 -3.24 17.28 4.88
N ILE A 96 -3.43 16.40 5.87
CA ILE A 96 -2.79 15.08 5.89
C ILE A 96 -3.52 14.15 4.93
N GLY A 97 -2.73 13.51 4.05
CA GLY A 97 -3.16 12.40 3.22
C GLY A 97 -2.39 11.13 3.56
N VAL A 98 -3.01 9.98 3.40
CA VAL A 98 -2.39 8.67 3.61
C VAL A 98 -2.67 7.78 2.42
N VAL A 99 -1.64 7.15 1.91
CA VAL A 99 -1.74 6.10 0.89
C VAL A 99 -1.13 4.83 1.46
N MET A 100 -1.87 3.73 1.41
CA MET A 100 -1.40 2.43 1.83
C MET A 100 -1.43 1.45 0.67
N ARG A 101 -0.36 0.69 0.50
CA ARG A 101 -0.23 -0.33 -0.54
C ARG A 101 -0.04 -1.70 0.08
N THR A 102 -0.78 -2.69 -0.39
CA THR A 102 -0.60 -4.08 0.01
C THR A 102 0.78 -4.59 -0.40
N ILE A 103 1.53 -5.16 0.55
CA ILE A 103 2.76 -5.89 0.27
C ILE A 103 2.40 -7.37 0.21
N ASN A 104 2.46 -7.94 -0.99
CA ASN A 104 2.26 -9.38 -1.12
C ASN A 104 3.46 -10.12 -0.51
N THR A 105 3.22 -10.86 0.57
CA THR A 105 4.25 -11.64 1.25
C THR A 105 4.35 -13.07 0.70
N ARG A 106 3.39 -13.49 -0.11
CA ARG A 106 3.42 -14.79 -0.77
C ARG A 106 4.21 -14.68 -2.07
N ILE A 107 5.39 -15.30 -2.07
CA ILE A 107 6.20 -15.42 -3.30
C ILE A 107 5.50 -16.47 -4.18
N PRO A 108 5.04 -16.12 -5.38
CA PRO A 108 4.43 -17.08 -6.29
C PRO A 108 5.49 -18.08 -6.77
N LYS A 109 5.10 -19.31 -7.04
CA LYS A 109 5.97 -20.30 -7.66
C LYS A 109 6.08 -20.01 -9.16
N MET A 110 7.21 -20.36 -9.77
CA MET A 110 7.40 -20.16 -11.23
C MET A 110 6.31 -20.87 -12.05
N GLU A 111 5.82 -22.02 -11.55
CA GLU A 111 4.76 -22.80 -12.19
C GLU A 111 3.43 -22.03 -12.26
N ASP A 112 3.15 -21.21 -11.25
CA ASP A 112 1.89 -20.45 -11.14
C ASP A 112 1.89 -19.19 -12.03
N LEU A 113 3.04 -18.81 -12.58
CA LEU A 113 3.24 -17.55 -13.32
C LEU A 113 3.17 -17.69 -14.84
N ASN A 114 2.93 -18.89 -15.37
CA ASN A 114 2.93 -19.18 -16.83
C ASN A 114 4.18 -18.62 -17.55
N LEU A 115 5.34 -18.70 -16.90
CA LEU A 115 6.59 -18.20 -17.46
C LEU A 115 7.19 -19.19 -18.48
N PRO A 116 7.91 -18.71 -19.50
CA PRO A 116 8.64 -19.59 -20.42
C PRO A 116 9.62 -20.51 -19.65
N PRO A 117 9.68 -21.81 -19.99
CA PRO A 117 10.54 -22.79 -19.28
C PRO A 117 12.02 -22.39 -19.23
N ILE A 118 12.51 -21.67 -20.24
CA ILE A 118 13.90 -21.19 -20.33
C ILE A 118 14.31 -20.33 -19.10
N LEU A 119 13.36 -19.71 -18.39
CA LEU A 119 13.68 -18.88 -17.22
C LEU A 119 14.24 -19.71 -16.07
N ARG A 120 13.92 -20.99 -15.97
CA ARG A 120 14.56 -21.91 -14.99
C ARG A 120 16.04 -22.08 -15.28
N ASP A 121 16.38 -22.28 -16.54
CA ASP A 121 17.76 -22.48 -16.98
C ASP A 121 18.55 -21.17 -16.78
N VAL A 122 17.93 -20.03 -17.15
CA VAL A 122 18.51 -18.70 -16.96
C VAL A 122 18.75 -18.39 -15.48
N ALA A 123 17.84 -18.75 -14.59
CA ALA A 123 17.99 -18.54 -13.15
C ALA A 123 19.16 -19.35 -12.54
N MET A 124 19.57 -20.46 -13.20
CA MET A 124 20.67 -21.31 -12.74
C MET A 124 22.02 -20.96 -13.37
N ILE A 125 22.11 -19.99 -14.26
CA ILE A 125 23.35 -19.55 -14.89
C ILE A 125 24.25 -18.89 -13.84
N LYS A 126 25.48 -19.42 -13.69
CA LYS A 126 26.44 -18.95 -12.67
C LYS A 126 27.27 -17.74 -13.13
N ARG A 127 27.32 -17.44 -14.39
CA ARG A 127 28.17 -16.38 -14.99
C ARG A 127 27.42 -15.70 -16.13
N GLY A 128 27.70 -14.41 -16.33
CA GLY A 128 27.08 -13.61 -17.36
C GLY A 128 26.08 -12.60 -16.80
N LEU A 129 25.42 -11.89 -17.70
CA LEU A 129 24.40 -10.88 -17.41
C LEU A 129 23.12 -11.23 -18.14
N VAL A 130 22.01 -11.27 -17.41
CA VAL A 130 20.68 -11.41 -17.97
C VAL A 130 19.89 -10.14 -17.67
N ILE A 131 19.31 -9.54 -18.67
CA ILE A 131 18.57 -8.28 -18.54
C ILE A 131 17.10 -8.50 -18.91
N PHE A 132 16.20 -8.17 -17.99
CA PHE A 132 14.75 -8.16 -18.23
C PHE A 132 14.32 -6.75 -18.62
N VAL A 133 13.76 -6.60 -19.80
CA VAL A 133 13.32 -5.31 -20.37
C VAL A 133 11.82 -5.31 -20.57
N GLY A 134 11.19 -4.20 -20.21
CA GLY A 134 9.75 -4.02 -20.40
C GLY A 134 9.23 -2.73 -19.76
N GLY A 135 8.05 -2.29 -20.15
CA GLY A 135 7.38 -1.13 -19.59
C GLY A 135 6.97 -1.30 -18.13
N THR A 136 6.52 -0.23 -17.49
CA THR A 136 5.94 -0.27 -16.14
C THR A 136 4.69 -1.16 -16.14
N GLY A 137 4.59 -2.08 -15.17
CA GLY A 137 3.47 -3.01 -15.07
C GLY A 137 3.53 -4.24 -15.98
N SER A 138 4.64 -4.44 -16.73
CA SER A 138 4.82 -5.61 -17.61
C SER A 138 5.22 -6.91 -16.88
N GLY A 139 5.31 -6.90 -15.55
CA GLY A 139 5.66 -8.09 -14.76
C GLY A 139 7.16 -8.33 -14.57
N LYS A 140 8.03 -7.34 -14.84
CA LYS A 140 9.49 -7.51 -14.69
C LYS A 140 9.92 -7.93 -13.29
N SER A 141 9.20 -7.49 -12.27
CA SER A 141 9.51 -7.72 -10.85
C SER A 141 8.71 -8.88 -10.24
N THR A 142 7.85 -9.50 -11.03
CA THR A 142 7.08 -10.67 -10.61
C THR A 142 7.94 -11.90 -10.70
#